data_3c379df4fec754007ccca01e9398bfd1
#
_entry.id   3c379df4fec754007ccca01e9398bfd1
#
_cell.length_a   1.000
_cell.length_b   1.000
_cell.length_c   1.000
_cell.angle_alpha   90.00
_cell.angle_beta   90.00
_cell.angle_gamma   90.00
#
_symmetry.space_group_name_H-M   'P 1'
#
loop_
_entity.id
_entity.type
_entity.pdbx_description
1 polymer ?
#
loop_
_entity_poly.entity_id
_entity_poly.type
_entity_poly.pdbx_seq_one_letter_code
_entity_poly.pdbx_strand_id
1 'polypeptide(L)'
;MRQRLFVDRGVLVAYLALTLAACRAAPGALVPVGAAPVSREQVGEWVAATVPTEHRLHRFKWLFQDERSSAGGRGSARIAPPDSLRFDVAGPFGSGAASAAVIGDQPLWAEPPDAVKKLVPNYPLMWAMFGVARFPEPGDSLRGLTDGRVIAWQYAGATDTVAYVRTGGKDGKLTAEVRHAGKLVGRAETTLDASGAPVKARLVVPSVPAKLDLTFLSTARATFAPDIWTARRP
;
A
#
# COMPACT_ATOMS: atom_id res chain seq x y z
N MET A 1 18.00 -29.04 63.64
CA MET A 1 18.30 -29.34 62.23
C MET A 1 17.47 -28.45 61.34
N ARG A 2 18.07 -27.39 60.75
CA ARG A 2 17.40 -26.47 59.80
C ARG A 2 18.04 -26.69 58.45
N GLN A 3 17.35 -27.35 57.54
CA GLN A 3 17.76 -27.45 56.14
C GLN A 3 17.46 -26.11 55.42
N ARG A 4 18.48 -25.47 54.90
CA ARG A 4 18.36 -24.30 54.02
C ARG A 4 18.21 -24.80 52.58
N LEU A 5 17.04 -24.57 51.98
CA LEU A 5 16.80 -24.74 50.57
C LEU A 5 17.56 -23.63 49.81
N PHE A 6 18.64 -23.97 49.13
CA PHE A 6 19.27 -23.13 48.12
C PHE A 6 18.44 -23.22 46.83
N VAL A 7 17.60 -22.25 46.59
CA VAL A 7 16.94 -22.09 45.28
C VAL A 7 17.97 -21.47 44.33
N ASP A 8 18.37 -22.25 43.35
CA ASP A 8 19.38 -21.90 42.38
C ASP A 8 18.87 -20.75 41.48
N ARG A 9 19.42 -19.54 41.69
CA ARG A 9 19.04 -18.30 40.98
C ARG A 9 19.29 -18.38 39.46
N GLY A 10 20.08 -19.35 38.99
CA GLY A 10 20.40 -19.55 37.58
C GLY A 10 19.23 -20.08 36.73
N VAL A 11 18.34 -20.89 37.33
CA VAL A 11 17.20 -21.51 36.62
C VAL A 11 16.09 -20.50 36.36
N LEU A 12 15.88 -19.52 37.23
CA LEU A 12 14.82 -18.51 37.09
C LEU A 12 15.10 -17.50 35.97
N VAL A 13 16.39 -17.19 35.72
CA VAL A 13 16.80 -16.26 34.64
C VAL A 13 16.67 -16.92 33.26
N ALA A 14 16.89 -18.23 33.15
CA ALA A 14 16.74 -18.96 31.89
C ALA A 14 15.26 -19.06 31.44
N TYR A 15 14.32 -19.20 32.38
CA TYR A 15 12.90 -19.24 32.06
C TYR A 15 12.34 -17.86 31.63
N LEU A 16 12.88 -16.77 32.18
CA LEU A 16 12.42 -15.41 31.82
C LEU A 16 12.95 -15.01 30.41
N ALA A 17 14.09 -15.54 29.97
CA ALA A 17 14.63 -15.27 28.63
C ALA A 17 13.87 -16.00 27.51
N LEU A 18 13.28 -17.16 27.77
CA LEU A 18 12.50 -17.90 26.78
C LEU A 18 11.12 -17.30 26.51
N THR A 19 10.55 -16.54 27.42
CA THR A 19 9.21 -15.92 27.23
C THR A 19 9.23 -14.64 26.42
N LEU A 20 10.39 -14.03 26.16
CA LEU A 20 10.54 -12.81 25.34
C LEU A 20 10.72 -13.10 23.85
N ALA A 21 10.87 -14.36 23.46
CA ALA A 21 10.76 -14.79 22.06
C ALA A 21 9.28 -14.92 21.62
N ALA A 22 8.40 -14.07 22.18
CA ALA A 22 7.00 -14.01 21.82
C ALA A 22 6.85 -13.60 20.37
N CYS A 23 6.57 -14.60 19.57
CA CYS A 23 6.01 -14.61 18.23
C CYS A 23 5.58 -13.22 17.75
N ARG A 24 6.38 -12.59 16.90
CA ARG A 24 5.83 -11.71 15.89
C ARG A 24 5.02 -12.63 14.95
N ALA A 25 3.78 -12.89 15.32
CA ALA A 25 2.84 -13.58 14.46
C ALA A 25 2.88 -12.87 13.11
N ALA A 26 3.20 -13.59 12.04
CA ALA A 26 3.12 -13.04 10.70
C ALA A 26 1.69 -12.48 10.55
N PRO A 27 1.52 -11.25 10.05
CA PRO A 27 0.18 -10.69 9.87
C PRO A 27 -0.65 -11.68 9.07
N GLY A 28 -1.81 -12.06 9.62
CA GLY A 28 -2.73 -12.99 8.98
C GLY A 28 -3.10 -12.51 7.57
N ALA A 29 -3.55 -13.44 6.72
CA ALA A 29 -4.01 -13.11 5.38
C ALA A 29 -5.11 -12.04 5.45
N LEU A 30 -5.03 -11.04 4.57
CA LEU A 30 -5.99 -9.92 4.53
C LEU A 30 -7.40 -10.41 4.16
N VAL A 31 -7.48 -11.37 3.25
CA VAL A 31 -8.73 -12.02 2.84
C VAL A 31 -8.81 -13.40 3.52
N PRO A 32 -9.94 -13.75 4.14
CA PRO A 32 -10.10 -15.04 4.80
C PRO A 32 -9.86 -16.21 3.85
N VAL A 33 -9.24 -17.28 4.33
CA VAL A 33 -8.97 -18.50 3.55
C VAL A 33 -10.25 -19.12 2.98
N GLY A 34 -11.39 -18.93 3.67
CA GLY A 34 -12.70 -19.42 3.25
C GLY A 34 -13.44 -18.54 2.25
N ALA A 35 -12.82 -17.47 1.71
CA ALA A 35 -13.46 -16.65 0.68
C ALA A 35 -13.83 -17.49 -0.55
N ALA A 36 -15.05 -17.31 -1.05
CA ALA A 36 -15.57 -18.08 -2.18
C ALA A 36 -14.94 -17.62 -3.51
N PRO A 37 -14.88 -18.48 -4.54
CA PRO A 37 -14.61 -18.05 -5.90
C PRO A 37 -15.63 -16.99 -6.34
N VAL A 38 -15.14 -15.95 -7.04
CA VAL A 38 -15.97 -14.86 -7.59
C VAL A 38 -15.68 -14.67 -9.07
N SER A 39 -16.64 -14.10 -9.79
CA SER A 39 -16.47 -13.83 -11.21
C SER A 39 -15.55 -12.63 -11.45
N ARG A 40 -14.92 -12.58 -12.62
CA ARG A 40 -14.11 -11.45 -13.05
C ARG A 40 -14.93 -10.17 -13.19
N GLU A 41 -16.18 -10.30 -13.64
CA GLU A 41 -17.12 -9.19 -13.73
C GLU A 41 -17.36 -8.55 -12.36
N GLN A 42 -17.72 -9.38 -11.37
CA GLN A 42 -17.94 -8.91 -10.00
C GLN A 42 -16.71 -8.21 -9.39
N VAL A 43 -15.53 -8.78 -9.58
CA VAL A 43 -14.28 -8.12 -9.16
C VAL A 43 -14.06 -6.83 -9.93
N GLY A 44 -14.38 -6.82 -11.23
CA GLY A 44 -14.31 -5.61 -12.07
C GLY A 44 -15.15 -4.46 -11.52
N GLU A 45 -16.37 -4.75 -11.05
CA GLU A 45 -17.23 -3.75 -10.39
C GLU A 45 -16.61 -3.21 -9.09
N TRP A 46 -16.03 -4.09 -8.26
CA TRP A 46 -15.38 -3.69 -7.02
C TRP A 46 -14.17 -2.80 -7.25
N VAL A 47 -13.36 -3.12 -8.26
CA VAL A 47 -12.21 -2.30 -8.66
C VAL A 47 -12.67 -0.98 -9.26
N ALA A 48 -13.61 -1.00 -10.21
CA ALA A 48 -14.13 0.20 -10.85
C ALA A 48 -14.68 1.22 -9.83
N ALA A 49 -15.28 0.72 -8.74
CA ALA A 49 -15.76 1.56 -7.64
C ALA A 49 -14.63 2.27 -6.85
N THR A 50 -13.37 1.95 -7.08
CA THR A 50 -12.20 2.64 -6.50
C THR A 50 -11.54 3.61 -7.48
N VAL A 51 -11.78 3.44 -8.78
CA VAL A 51 -11.17 4.28 -9.81
C VAL A 51 -11.90 5.62 -9.88
N PRO A 52 -11.21 6.76 -9.83
CA PRO A 52 -11.87 8.05 -10.02
C PRO A 52 -12.46 8.15 -11.42
N THR A 53 -13.66 8.72 -11.54
CA THR A 53 -14.34 8.93 -12.83
C THR A 53 -13.84 10.17 -13.60
N GLU A 54 -13.04 11.00 -12.92
CA GLU A 54 -12.52 12.27 -13.42
C GLU A 54 -11.05 12.41 -13.08
N HIS A 55 -10.37 13.30 -13.79
CA HIS A 55 -8.99 13.65 -13.47
C HIS A 55 -8.89 14.24 -12.06
N ARG A 56 -7.94 13.77 -11.27
CA ARG A 56 -7.71 14.20 -9.89
C ARG A 56 -6.30 14.71 -9.69
N LEU A 57 -6.18 15.86 -9.04
CA LEU A 57 -4.92 16.38 -8.53
C LEU A 57 -4.93 16.24 -7.01
N HIS A 58 -4.03 15.44 -6.48
CA HIS A 58 -3.77 15.33 -5.05
C HIS A 58 -2.52 16.12 -4.68
N ARG A 59 -2.54 16.86 -3.57
CA ARG A 59 -1.37 17.44 -2.93
C ARG A 59 -1.21 16.80 -1.57
N PHE A 60 0.01 16.40 -1.20
CA PHE A 60 0.26 15.68 0.04
C PHE A 60 1.60 16.04 0.66
N LYS A 61 1.73 15.77 1.96
CA LYS A 61 3.01 15.60 2.64
C LYS A 61 3.36 14.12 2.63
N TRP A 62 4.65 13.82 2.50
CA TRP A 62 5.15 12.46 2.59
C TRP A 62 6.22 12.37 3.68
N LEU A 63 6.30 11.21 4.32
CA LEU A 63 7.31 10.86 5.31
C LEU A 63 7.74 9.42 5.04
N PHE A 64 9.00 9.24 4.66
CA PHE A 64 9.65 7.95 4.55
C PHE A 64 10.50 7.70 5.79
N GLN A 65 10.47 6.50 6.32
CA GLN A 65 11.27 6.08 7.47
C GLN A 65 11.74 4.65 7.25
N ASP A 66 13.03 4.41 7.45
CA ASP A 66 13.62 3.09 7.57
C ASP A 66 14.45 3.00 8.87
N GLU A 67 15.21 1.91 9.06
CA GLU A 67 16.03 1.73 10.27
C GLU A 67 17.16 2.75 10.41
N ARG A 68 17.56 3.40 9.33
CA ARG A 68 18.76 4.25 9.25
C ARG A 68 18.45 5.70 8.97
N SER A 69 17.30 6.00 8.39
CA SER A 69 16.99 7.32 7.87
C SER A 69 15.52 7.68 8.02
N SER A 70 15.29 8.97 8.04
CA SER A 70 13.95 9.56 7.92
C SER A 70 14.04 10.75 6.97
N ALA A 71 13.19 10.75 5.96
CA ALA A 71 13.09 11.82 4.99
C ALA A 71 11.62 12.16 4.75
N GLY A 72 11.32 13.42 4.54
CA GLY A 72 9.96 13.86 4.29
C GLY A 72 9.92 15.11 3.42
N GLY A 73 8.73 15.47 2.97
CA GLY A 73 8.57 16.62 2.10
C GLY A 73 7.14 16.79 1.63
N ARG A 74 7.00 17.40 0.46
CA ARG A 74 5.71 17.62 -0.20
C ARG A 74 5.71 16.94 -1.57
N GLY A 75 4.51 16.58 -2.02
CA GLY A 75 4.32 16.01 -3.34
C GLY A 75 2.96 16.35 -3.93
N SER A 76 2.84 16.03 -5.18
CA SER A 76 1.57 16.02 -5.90
C SER A 76 1.44 14.75 -6.72
N ALA A 77 0.21 14.26 -6.85
CA ALA A 77 -0.13 13.17 -7.76
C ALA A 77 -1.27 13.60 -8.68
N ARG A 78 -1.14 13.25 -9.94
CA ARG A 78 -2.16 13.46 -10.97
C ARG A 78 -2.63 12.10 -11.42
N ILE A 79 -3.92 11.88 -11.29
CA ILE A 79 -4.57 10.63 -11.72
C ILE A 79 -5.52 10.96 -12.84
N ALA A 80 -5.36 10.28 -13.97
CA ALA A 80 -6.30 10.30 -15.07
C ALA A 80 -6.84 8.90 -15.32
N PRO A 81 -8.17 8.73 -15.31
CA PRO A 81 -8.79 7.45 -15.65
C PRO A 81 -8.39 7.01 -17.08
N PRO A 82 -8.32 5.69 -17.32
CA PRO A 82 -8.61 4.63 -16.35
C PRO A 82 -7.42 4.29 -15.44
N ASP A 83 -6.17 4.62 -15.80
CA ASP A 83 -4.99 4.03 -15.20
C ASP A 83 -3.69 4.84 -15.31
N SER A 84 -3.78 6.15 -15.56
CA SER A 84 -2.60 7.00 -15.66
C SER A 84 -2.34 7.72 -14.33
N LEU A 85 -1.12 7.59 -13.82
CA LEU A 85 -0.66 8.24 -12.61
C LEU A 85 0.69 8.92 -12.87
N ARG A 86 0.78 10.21 -12.56
CA ARG A 86 2.04 10.92 -12.40
C ARG A 86 2.16 11.39 -10.96
N PHE A 87 3.31 11.21 -10.36
CA PHE A 87 3.63 11.84 -9.10
C PHE A 87 4.94 12.61 -9.16
N ASP A 88 4.99 13.69 -8.41
CA ASP A 88 6.15 14.53 -8.24
C ASP A 88 6.34 14.74 -6.72
N VAL A 89 7.52 14.45 -6.20
CA VAL A 89 7.86 14.63 -4.79
C VAL A 89 9.14 15.45 -4.65
N ALA A 90 9.21 16.25 -3.60
CA ALA A 90 10.39 17.01 -3.23
C ALA A 90 10.60 16.93 -1.73
N GLY A 91 11.86 16.83 -1.32
CA GLY A 91 12.29 16.93 0.05
C GLY A 91 12.20 18.35 0.60
N PRO A 92 12.68 18.59 1.84
CA PRO A 92 12.73 19.91 2.44
C PRO A 92 13.53 20.88 1.55
N PHE A 93 12.99 22.09 1.37
CA PHE A 93 13.60 23.15 0.54
C PHE A 93 13.89 22.75 -0.92
N GLY A 94 13.14 21.75 -1.44
CA GLY A 94 13.31 21.29 -2.83
C GLY A 94 14.45 20.30 -3.04
N SER A 95 15.15 19.90 -1.99
CA SER A 95 16.19 18.88 -2.06
C SER A 95 15.59 17.50 -2.35
N GLY A 96 16.32 16.65 -3.10
CA GLY A 96 15.92 15.25 -3.33
C GLY A 96 14.60 15.12 -4.08
N ALA A 97 14.43 15.84 -5.18
CA ALA A 97 13.24 15.72 -6.03
C ALA A 97 13.21 14.38 -6.77
N ALA A 98 12.02 13.80 -6.87
CA ALA A 98 11.76 12.65 -7.71
C ALA A 98 10.40 12.79 -8.40
N SER A 99 10.34 12.32 -9.64
CA SER A 99 9.11 12.34 -10.45
C SER A 99 8.99 11.04 -11.22
N ALA A 100 7.76 10.59 -11.44
CA ALA A 100 7.50 9.46 -12.31
C ALA A 100 6.10 9.52 -12.89
N ALA A 101 5.94 8.88 -14.06
CA ALA A 101 4.64 8.60 -14.64
C ALA A 101 4.52 7.12 -14.94
N VAL A 102 3.33 6.57 -14.68
CA VAL A 102 2.98 5.18 -14.94
C VAL A 102 1.63 5.10 -15.63
N ILE A 103 1.47 4.10 -16.50
CA ILE A 103 0.17 3.69 -17.04
C ILE A 103 -0.04 2.24 -16.64
N GLY A 104 -1.12 1.99 -15.93
CA GLY A 104 -1.36 0.67 -15.39
C GLY A 104 -0.24 0.26 -14.43
N ASP A 105 0.42 -0.83 -14.76
CA ASP A 105 1.55 -1.40 -14.03
C ASP A 105 2.87 -1.25 -14.80
N GLN A 106 2.92 -0.30 -15.73
CA GLN A 106 4.10 -0.02 -16.54
C GLN A 106 4.61 1.41 -16.29
N PRO A 107 5.90 1.58 -15.98
CA PRO A 107 6.49 2.91 -15.90
C PRO A 107 6.66 3.48 -17.30
N LEU A 108 6.17 4.71 -17.51
CA LEU A 108 6.53 5.48 -18.70
C LEU A 108 7.94 6.05 -18.58
N TRP A 109 8.20 6.63 -17.41
CA TRP A 109 9.50 7.17 -17.05
C TRP A 109 9.58 7.39 -15.53
N ALA A 110 10.79 7.51 -15.01
CA ALA A 110 11.08 7.93 -13.63
C ALA A 110 12.39 8.73 -13.59
N GLU A 111 12.43 9.72 -12.70
CA GLU A 111 13.59 10.58 -12.48
C GLU A 111 13.80 10.79 -10.96
N PRO A 112 14.90 10.33 -10.40
CA PRO A 112 15.88 9.41 -11.00
C PRO A 112 15.26 8.05 -11.36
N PRO A 113 15.83 7.27 -12.31
CA PRO A 113 15.21 6.06 -12.85
C PRO A 113 14.82 4.99 -11.82
N ASP A 114 15.50 4.93 -10.69
CA ASP A 114 15.27 3.97 -9.61
C ASP A 114 14.42 4.52 -8.44
N ALA A 115 13.96 5.78 -8.53
CA ALA A 115 13.18 6.42 -7.49
C ALA A 115 11.90 5.65 -7.16
N VAL A 116 11.18 5.18 -8.19
CA VAL A 116 9.93 4.42 -8.00
C VAL A 116 10.20 3.10 -7.30
N LYS A 117 11.22 2.36 -7.74
CA LYS A 117 11.57 1.05 -7.17
C LYS A 117 11.97 1.13 -5.69
N LYS A 118 12.60 2.24 -5.29
CA LYS A 118 13.02 2.46 -3.89
C LYS A 118 11.85 2.82 -2.98
N LEU A 119 10.89 3.60 -3.49
CA LEU A 119 9.78 4.10 -2.68
C LEU A 119 8.60 3.12 -2.64
N VAL A 120 8.36 2.39 -3.73
CA VAL A 120 7.21 1.49 -3.84
C VAL A 120 7.61 0.20 -4.55
N PRO A 121 7.65 -0.91 -3.84
CA PRO A 121 8.13 -2.18 -4.38
C PRO A 121 7.18 -2.83 -5.39
N ASN A 122 5.95 -2.34 -5.50
CA ASN A 122 4.90 -3.00 -6.29
C ASN A 122 3.81 -2.01 -6.70
N TYR A 123 3.34 -2.06 -7.96
CA TYR A 123 2.32 -1.15 -8.50
C TYR A 123 0.95 -1.24 -7.81
N PRO A 124 0.38 -2.41 -7.52
CA PRO A 124 -0.84 -2.52 -6.72
C PRO A 124 -0.77 -1.78 -5.38
N LEU A 125 0.37 -1.83 -4.68
CA LEU A 125 0.56 -1.07 -3.42
C LEU A 125 0.65 0.43 -3.68
N MET A 126 1.33 0.85 -4.76
CA MET A 126 1.42 2.25 -5.14
C MET A 126 0.03 2.85 -5.43
N TRP A 127 -0.76 2.18 -6.27
CA TRP A 127 -2.11 2.62 -6.58
C TRP A 127 -3.00 2.66 -5.34
N ALA A 128 -2.88 1.66 -4.47
CA ALA A 128 -3.64 1.62 -3.23
C ALA A 128 -3.33 2.80 -2.30
N MET A 129 -2.12 3.36 -2.32
CA MET A 129 -1.77 4.60 -1.59
C MET A 129 -2.61 5.81 -2.02
N PHE A 130 -3.20 5.77 -3.21
CA PHE A 130 -4.11 6.79 -3.72
C PHE A 130 -5.58 6.36 -3.66
N GLY A 131 -5.88 5.24 -2.99
CA GLY A 131 -7.23 4.72 -2.84
C GLY A 131 -7.75 3.94 -4.04
N VAL A 132 -6.88 3.53 -4.97
CA VAL A 132 -7.24 2.83 -6.22
C VAL A 132 -6.76 1.39 -6.16
N ALA A 133 -7.67 0.44 -6.41
CA ALA A 133 -7.32 -0.96 -6.61
C ALA A 133 -6.99 -1.22 -8.09
N ARG A 134 -6.21 -2.28 -8.36
CA ARG A 134 -5.86 -2.69 -9.73
C ARG A 134 -6.71 -3.87 -10.17
N PHE A 135 -6.91 -4.00 -11.47
CA PHE A 135 -7.59 -5.15 -12.07
C PHE A 135 -6.71 -6.40 -12.02
N PRO A 136 -7.32 -7.60 -11.95
CA PRO A 136 -6.58 -8.85 -12.02
C PRO A 136 -6.02 -9.09 -13.42
N GLU A 137 -4.86 -9.74 -13.49
CA GLU A 137 -4.29 -10.19 -14.76
C GLU A 137 -5.11 -11.33 -15.38
N PRO A 138 -5.08 -11.49 -16.71
CA PRO A 138 -5.65 -12.66 -17.35
C PRO A 138 -5.06 -13.95 -16.78
N GLY A 139 -5.94 -14.88 -16.37
CA GLY A 139 -5.49 -16.16 -15.79
C GLY A 139 -5.42 -16.20 -14.27
N ASP A 140 -5.52 -15.07 -13.58
CA ASP A 140 -5.59 -15.06 -12.12
C ASP A 140 -6.83 -15.80 -11.60
N SER A 141 -6.66 -16.57 -10.54
CA SER A 141 -7.77 -17.10 -9.75
C SER A 141 -8.31 -16.02 -8.81
N LEU A 142 -9.63 -15.91 -8.73
CA LEU A 142 -10.32 -14.84 -8.03
C LEU A 142 -11.13 -15.40 -6.88
N ARG A 143 -10.98 -14.80 -5.69
CA ARG A 143 -11.79 -15.11 -4.52
C ARG A 143 -12.24 -13.81 -3.87
N GLY A 144 -13.40 -13.83 -3.22
CA GLY A 144 -13.89 -12.65 -2.54
C GLY A 144 -15.08 -12.93 -1.64
N LEU A 145 -15.46 -11.91 -0.90
CA LEU A 145 -16.64 -11.87 -0.07
C LEU A 145 -17.11 -10.43 0.10
N THR A 146 -18.40 -10.27 0.39
CA THR A 146 -18.97 -8.99 0.79
C THR A 146 -20.03 -9.23 1.86
N ASP A 147 -20.09 -8.34 2.84
CA ASP A 147 -21.17 -8.28 3.85
C ASP A 147 -21.99 -6.98 3.76
N GLY A 148 -21.86 -6.27 2.64
CA GLY A 148 -22.53 -4.99 2.37
C GLY A 148 -21.76 -3.77 2.91
N ARG A 149 -20.89 -3.91 3.92
CA ARG A 149 -20.01 -2.84 4.44
C ARG A 149 -18.55 -3.06 4.10
N VAL A 150 -18.16 -4.31 4.07
CA VAL A 150 -16.80 -4.74 3.77
C VAL A 150 -16.82 -5.56 2.48
N ILE A 151 -15.98 -5.20 1.55
CA ILE A 151 -15.72 -5.96 0.35
C ILE A 151 -14.25 -6.39 0.44
N ALA A 152 -14.02 -7.70 0.38
CA ALA A 152 -12.68 -8.27 0.40
C ALA A 152 -12.51 -9.17 -0.80
N TRP A 153 -11.42 -9.01 -1.55
CA TRP A 153 -11.13 -9.83 -2.71
C TRP A 153 -9.63 -10.03 -2.90
N GLN A 154 -9.29 -11.08 -3.63
CA GLN A 154 -7.92 -11.49 -3.84
C GLN A 154 -7.76 -12.05 -5.24
N TYR A 155 -6.63 -11.76 -5.85
CA TYR A 155 -6.13 -12.40 -7.06
C TYR A 155 -4.94 -13.29 -6.72
N ALA A 156 -4.88 -14.47 -7.28
CA ALA A 156 -3.70 -15.31 -7.15
C ALA A 156 -3.26 -15.77 -8.55
N GLY A 157 -2.09 -15.30 -8.95
CA GLY A 157 -1.33 -15.77 -10.10
C GLY A 157 -0.43 -16.95 -9.72
N ALA A 158 0.57 -17.23 -10.55
CA ALA A 158 1.47 -18.36 -10.34
C ALA A 158 2.31 -18.22 -9.04
N THR A 159 2.80 -17.03 -8.76
CA THR A 159 3.67 -16.74 -7.61
C THR A 159 3.16 -15.62 -6.72
N ASP A 160 2.38 -14.73 -7.29
CA ASP A 160 1.94 -13.51 -6.63
C ASP A 160 0.49 -13.60 -6.18
N THR A 161 0.23 -13.00 -5.03
CA THR A 161 -1.13 -12.81 -4.53
C THR A 161 -1.29 -11.34 -4.20
N VAL A 162 -2.34 -10.73 -4.75
CA VAL A 162 -2.77 -9.38 -4.45
C VAL A 162 -4.13 -9.45 -3.77
N ALA A 163 -4.23 -8.91 -2.57
CA ALA A 163 -5.45 -8.91 -1.79
C ALA A 163 -5.88 -7.49 -1.45
N TYR A 164 -7.17 -7.23 -1.50
CA TYR A 164 -7.77 -5.96 -1.15
C TYR A 164 -8.90 -6.14 -0.15
N VAL A 165 -9.02 -5.18 0.76
CA VAL A 165 -10.20 -4.99 1.61
C VAL A 165 -10.62 -3.54 1.52
N ARG A 166 -11.88 -3.32 1.17
CA ARG A 166 -12.51 -2.00 1.15
C ARG A 166 -13.63 -1.96 2.17
N THR A 167 -13.61 -0.95 3.02
CA THR A 167 -14.73 -0.60 3.90
C THR A 167 -15.39 0.67 3.41
N GLY A 168 -16.71 0.71 3.45
CA GLY A 168 -17.49 1.90 3.09
C GLY A 168 -17.78 2.79 4.29
N GLY A 169 -18.40 3.95 4.03
CA GLY A 169 -18.88 4.88 5.06
C GLY A 169 -17.97 6.09 5.25
N LYS A 170 -18.25 6.86 6.33
CA LYS A 170 -17.58 8.14 6.64
C LYS A 170 -16.07 7.99 6.82
N ASP A 171 -15.63 6.86 7.35
CA ASP A 171 -14.21 6.53 7.56
C ASP A 171 -13.85 5.33 6.67
N GLY A 172 -14.13 5.48 5.38
CA GLY A 172 -13.82 4.46 4.38
C GLY A 172 -12.33 4.14 4.36
N LYS A 173 -12.01 2.90 4.03
CA LYS A 173 -10.62 2.45 3.96
C LYS A 173 -10.42 1.51 2.79
N LEU A 174 -9.29 1.65 2.10
CA LEU A 174 -8.77 0.64 1.19
C LEU A 174 -7.47 0.10 1.77
N THR A 175 -7.41 -1.20 1.98
CA THR A 175 -6.18 -1.92 2.35
C THR A 175 -5.80 -2.83 1.19
N ALA A 176 -4.54 -2.78 0.78
CA ALA A 176 -3.95 -3.68 -0.21
C ALA A 176 -2.79 -4.44 0.41
N GLU A 177 -2.66 -5.71 0.07
CA GLU A 177 -1.54 -6.56 0.48
C GLU A 177 -1.02 -7.32 -0.74
N VAL A 178 0.29 -7.36 -0.90
CA VAL A 178 0.95 -8.14 -1.94
C VAL A 178 1.86 -9.17 -1.29
N ARG A 179 1.75 -10.42 -1.77
CA ARG A 179 2.63 -11.52 -1.39
C ARG A 179 3.29 -12.12 -2.63
N HIS A 180 4.54 -12.47 -2.50
CA HIS A 180 5.30 -13.23 -3.48
C HIS A 180 5.74 -14.57 -2.87
N ALA A 181 5.38 -15.68 -3.50
CA ALA A 181 5.61 -17.03 -2.96
C ALA A 181 5.16 -17.16 -1.48
N GLY A 182 4.00 -16.60 -1.14
CA GLY A 182 3.43 -16.59 0.21
C GLY A 182 4.05 -15.59 1.20
N LYS A 183 5.20 -14.99 0.87
CA LYS A 183 5.88 -14.00 1.72
C LYS A 183 5.31 -12.60 1.49
N LEU A 184 5.07 -11.85 2.56
CA LEU A 184 4.57 -10.49 2.48
C LEU A 184 5.62 -9.56 1.85
N VAL A 185 5.28 -8.98 0.68
CA VAL A 185 6.06 -7.94 0.00
C VAL A 185 5.78 -6.59 0.65
N GLY A 186 4.50 -6.26 0.85
CA GLY A 186 4.10 -5.04 1.50
C GLY A 186 2.59 -4.97 1.73
N ARG A 187 2.20 -3.98 2.54
CA ARG A 187 0.81 -3.62 2.81
C ARG A 187 0.64 -2.11 2.72
N ALA A 188 -0.33 -1.67 1.94
CA ALA A 188 -0.77 -0.29 1.85
C ALA A 188 -2.15 -0.15 2.50
N GLU A 189 -2.36 0.90 3.27
CA GLU A 189 -3.63 1.24 3.90
C GLU A 189 -3.93 2.70 3.64
N THR A 190 -5.09 3.00 3.05
CA THR A 190 -5.53 4.35 2.73
C THR A 190 -6.88 4.63 3.36
N THR A 191 -6.93 5.66 4.21
CA THR A 191 -8.18 6.20 4.75
C THR A 191 -8.79 7.14 3.72
N LEU A 192 -10.08 6.99 3.48
CA LEU A 192 -10.86 7.76 2.52
C LEU A 192 -11.89 8.62 3.27
N ASP A 193 -12.17 9.80 2.76
CA ASP A 193 -13.29 10.60 3.24
C ASP A 193 -14.64 10.12 2.68
N ALA A 194 -15.72 10.80 3.04
CA ALA A 194 -17.06 10.45 2.59
C ALA A 194 -17.26 10.56 1.06
N SER A 195 -16.40 11.31 0.36
CA SER A 195 -16.40 11.41 -1.11
C SER A 195 -15.56 10.33 -1.80
N GLY A 196 -14.88 9.47 -1.02
CA GLY A 196 -13.93 8.47 -1.50
C GLY A 196 -12.54 9.04 -1.81
N ALA A 197 -12.26 10.31 -1.47
CA ALA A 197 -10.94 10.88 -1.66
C ALA A 197 -9.96 10.45 -0.53
N PRO A 198 -8.68 10.22 -0.85
CA PRO A 198 -7.70 9.80 0.15
C PRO A 198 -7.39 10.96 1.12
N VAL A 199 -7.33 10.62 2.42
CA VAL A 199 -6.98 11.53 3.53
C VAL A 199 -5.61 11.22 4.07
N LYS A 200 -5.33 9.95 4.28
CA LYS A 200 -4.03 9.43 4.74
C LYS A 200 -3.75 8.11 4.07
N ALA A 201 -2.50 7.83 3.79
CA ALA A 201 -2.08 6.51 3.35
C ALA A 201 -0.78 6.10 4.05
N ARG A 202 -0.63 4.80 4.27
CA ARG A 202 0.57 4.19 4.84
C ARG A 202 0.94 2.94 4.06
N LEU A 203 2.20 2.88 3.63
CA LEU A 203 2.81 1.67 3.09
C LEU A 203 3.84 1.13 4.09
N VAL A 204 3.81 -0.17 4.31
CA VAL A 204 4.81 -0.89 5.11
C VAL A 204 5.43 -1.98 4.26
N VAL A 205 6.74 -2.05 4.25
CA VAL A 205 7.53 -3.06 3.52
C VAL A 205 8.36 -3.84 4.54
N PRO A 206 7.94 -5.05 4.95
CA PRO A 206 8.58 -5.77 6.04
C PRO A 206 9.99 -6.29 5.73
N SER A 207 10.28 -6.59 4.46
CA SER A 207 11.59 -7.12 4.02
C SER A 207 12.72 -6.07 4.12
N VAL A 208 12.36 -4.82 4.00
CA VAL A 208 13.23 -3.67 4.28
C VAL A 208 12.42 -2.85 5.28
N PRO A 209 12.69 -2.90 6.60
CA PRO A 209 11.81 -2.29 7.60
C PRO A 209 11.58 -0.79 7.34
N ALA A 210 10.77 -0.50 6.34
CA ALA A 210 10.51 0.82 5.81
C ALA A 210 9.02 1.13 5.82
N LYS A 211 8.71 2.39 6.05
CA LYS A 211 7.36 2.95 6.04
C LYS A 211 7.34 4.19 5.17
N LEU A 212 6.28 4.34 4.40
CA LEU A 212 5.97 5.56 3.68
C LEU A 212 4.57 6.02 4.10
N ASP A 213 4.50 7.18 4.72
CA ASP A 213 3.24 7.83 5.09
C ASP A 213 2.94 8.98 4.14
N LEU A 214 1.69 9.06 3.65
CA LEU A 214 1.15 10.21 2.94
C LEU A 214 0.06 10.86 3.79
N THR A 215 0.09 12.19 3.89
CA THR A 215 -1.01 12.98 4.44
C THR A 215 -1.51 13.90 3.35
N PHE A 216 -2.71 13.65 2.84
CA PHE A 216 -3.29 14.44 1.77
C PHE A 216 -3.75 15.80 2.31
N LEU A 217 -3.37 16.86 1.61
CA LEU A 217 -3.68 18.25 1.96
C LEU A 217 -4.88 18.73 1.16
N SER A 218 -4.99 18.29 -0.07
CA SER A 218 -6.13 18.59 -0.95
C SER A 218 -6.27 17.55 -2.05
N THR A 219 -7.52 17.33 -2.44
CA THR A 219 -7.91 16.60 -3.65
C THR A 219 -8.84 17.50 -4.46
N ALA A 220 -8.51 17.73 -5.72
CA ALA A 220 -9.29 18.59 -6.60
C ALA A 220 -9.49 17.92 -7.97
N ARG A 221 -10.61 18.22 -8.61
CA ARG A 221 -10.78 17.98 -10.06
C ARG A 221 -9.77 18.83 -10.82
N ALA A 222 -9.25 18.30 -11.91
CA ALA A 222 -8.26 19.01 -12.71
C ALA A 222 -8.40 18.61 -14.18
N THR A 223 -7.88 19.46 -15.05
CA THR A 223 -7.66 19.13 -16.46
C THR A 223 -6.16 19.08 -16.69
N PHE A 224 -5.68 18.06 -17.38
CA PHE A 224 -4.27 17.90 -17.64
C PHE A 224 -4.00 18.07 -19.14
N ALA A 225 -2.97 18.82 -19.48
CA ALA A 225 -2.46 18.87 -20.83
C ALA A 225 -1.80 17.51 -21.18
N PRO A 226 -1.82 17.08 -22.45
CA PRO A 226 -1.27 15.78 -22.85
C PRO A 226 0.21 15.59 -22.52
N ASP A 227 1.00 16.65 -22.52
CA ASP A 227 2.42 16.65 -22.21
C ASP A 227 2.74 16.41 -20.74
N ILE A 228 1.72 16.46 -19.85
CA ILE A 228 1.91 16.18 -18.41
C ILE A 228 2.48 14.79 -18.16
N TRP A 229 2.26 13.85 -19.08
CA TRP A 229 2.70 12.46 -18.97
C TRP A 229 4.12 12.24 -19.49
N THR A 230 4.73 13.24 -20.11
CA THR A 230 6.10 13.16 -20.62
C THR A 230 7.12 13.57 -19.57
N ALA A 231 8.32 13.00 -19.63
CA ALA A 231 9.44 13.45 -18.82
C ALA A 231 9.75 14.92 -19.17
N ARG A 232 10.00 15.75 -18.18
CA ARG A 232 10.52 17.09 -18.43
C ARG A 232 11.92 16.91 -19.02
N ARG A 233 12.14 17.42 -20.20
CA ARG A 233 13.52 17.56 -20.70
C ARG A 233 14.23 18.56 -19.80
N PRO A 234 15.47 18.26 -19.38
CA PRO A 234 16.28 19.18 -18.59
C PRO A 234 16.54 20.48 -19.32
#